data_442e3faa6d1fbbd27b66c5ea1fa278b6
#
_entry.id   442e3faa6d1fbbd27b66c5ea1fa278b6
#
_cell.length_a   1.000
_cell.length_b   1.000
_cell.length_c   1.000
_cell.angle_alpha   90.00
_cell.angle_beta   90.00
_cell.angle_gamma   90.00
#
_symmetry.space_group_name_H-M   'P 1'
#
loop_
_entity.id
_entity.type
_entity.pdbx_description
1 polymer ?
#
loop_
_entity_poly.entity_id
_entity_poly.type
_entity_poly.pdbx_seq_one_letter_code
_entity_poly.pdbx_strand_id
1 'polypeptide(L)'
;MSIVAVVLTGCEKELGFDEGGENLNVIAISMVASPDTTLEAIVARTYRTGVVGTEETNVEETFLKAATLRFATVTYSVNGASPVEMVYDAEHCRFRSDYRPKAGDVIAVSATEQNFPSVSANFTMPTVAPTVEIVGTRKYQQNHLLDQLETGHFDGGQDTVVDISLRMKGLEPSGYYRLNVRSLTEKVVDGKTVYDTNDCYHSYDPLFQDIRLSKPRKGWYKDFSNVFAGTAAGGSGYECTVTTRLRKGDVGKRIVEVELQSLTEDLYYYLKSVMLYQVYLQTMNDAQTEAVQIHSNVDGGFGIAGGLLGTEKRAVAF
;
A
#
# COMPACT_ATOMS: atom_id res chain seq x y z
N MET A 1 -45.27 -22.66 3.22
CA MET A 1 -44.12 -21.99 2.59
C MET A 1 -43.52 -21.03 3.63
N SER A 2 -42.52 -21.52 4.42
CA SER A 2 -41.95 -20.77 5.50
C SER A 2 -40.69 -20.04 4.99
N ILE A 3 -40.70 -18.71 5.08
CA ILE A 3 -39.55 -17.86 4.77
C ILE A 3 -38.65 -17.89 5.99
N VAL A 4 -37.49 -18.53 5.86
CA VAL A 4 -36.39 -18.44 6.86
C VAL A 4 -35.64 -17.14 6.60
N ALA A 5 -35.84 -16.17 7.48
CA ALA A 5 -35.03 -14.95 7.50
C ALA A 5 -33.66 -15.32 8.12
N VAL A 6 -32.63 -15.36 7.29
CA VAL A 6 -31.24 -15.46 7.77
C VAL A 6 -30.83 -14.04 8.25
N VAL A 7 -30.81 -13.89 9.57
CA VAL A 7 -30.22 -12.69 10.22
C VAL A 7 -28.70 -12.86 10.16
N LEU A 8 -28.07 -12.15 9.22
CA LEU A 8 -26.61 -11.96 9.22
C LEU A 8 -26.26 -10.96 10.33
N THR A 9 -25.97 -11.49 11.51
CA THR A 9 -25.31 -10.71 12.57
C THR A 9 -23.84 -10.54 12.16
N GLY A 10 -23.55 -9.50 11.37
CA GLY A 10 -22.20 -8.99 11.26
C GLY A 10 -21.78 -8.49 12.63
N CYS A 11 -20.67 -8.99 13.17
CA CYS A 11 -20.01 -8.39 14.31
C CYS A 11 -19.44 -7.04 13.87
N GLU A 12 -20.27 -6.00 13.87
CA GLU A 12 -19.80 -4.64 13.94
C GLU A 12 -19.25 -4.42 15.35
N LYS A 13 -17.93 -4.34 15.49
CA LYS A 13 -17.32 -3.67 16.61
C LYS A 13 -17.69 -2.20 16.44
N GLU A 14 -18.81 -1.76 16.97
CA GLU A 14 -19.05 -0.35 17.19
C GLU A 14 -17.93 0.19 18.08
N LEU A 15 -16.95 0.83 17.49
CA LEU A 15 -16.13 1.79 18.21
C LEU A 15 -17.08 2.95 18.51
N GLY A 16 -17.62 3.00 19.73
CA GLY A 16 -18.44 4.11 20.18
C GLY A 16 -17.62 5.39 20.06
N PHE A 17 -17.91 6.15 19.04
CA PHE A 17 -17.48 7.55 18.96
C PHE A 17 -18.30 8.31 19.98
N ASP A 18 -17.76 8.45 21.19
CA ASP A 18 -18.33 9.33 22.18
C ASP A 18 -18.21 10.77 21.63
N GLU A 19 -19.33 11.41 21.31
CA GLU A 19 -19.39 12.79 20.84
C GLU A 19 -18.85 13.79 21.89
N GLY A 20 -18.46 13.30 23.05
CA GLY A 20 -17.99 14.02 24.22
C GLY A 20 -16.53 14.42 24.30
N GLY A 21 -15.78 14.46 23.19
CA GLY A 21 -14.54 15.26 23.15
C GLY A 21 -13.32 14.71 23.87
N GLU A 22 -13.29 13.50 24.38
CA GLU A 22 -12.08 12.91 24.93
C GLU A 22 -11.15 12.44 23.81
N ASN A 23 -9.88 12.86 23.89
CA ASN A 23 -8.82 12.36 23.00
C ASN A 23 -8.77 10.83 23.17
N LEU A 24 -9.12 10.11 22.10
CA LEU A 24 -8.84 8.68 22.02
C LEU A 24 -7.32 8.52 21.99
N ASN A 25 -6.68 8.44 23.15
CA ASN A 25 -5.27 8.10 23.28
C ASN A 25 -5.12 6.61 22.96
N VAL A 26 -5.02 6.31 21.68
CA VAL A 26 -4.85 4.95 21.19
C VAL A 26 -3.56 4.89 20.38
N ILE A 27 -2.82 3.81 20.59
CA ILE A 27 -1.61 3.52 19.83
C ILE A 27 -1.99 2.98 18.44
N ALA A 28 -1.31 3.49 17.43
CA ALA A 28 -1.31 2.93 16.09
C ALA A 28 0.04 2.29 15.78
N ILE A 29 0.04 1.06 15.23
CA ILE A 29 1.24 0.36 14.75
C ILE A 29 1.18 0.27 13.23
N SER A 30 2.29 0.59 12.56
CA SER A 30 2.51 0.28 11.15
C SER A 30 3.81 -0.51 11.00
N MET A 31 3.68 -1.81 10.71
CA MET A 31 4.80 -2.72 10.46
C MET A 31 4.53 -3.52 9.20
N VAL A 32 5.39 -3.36 8.19
CA VAL A 32 5.37 -4.19 6.98
C VAL A 32 6.71 -4.92 6.87
N ALA A 33 6.69 -6.21 7.16
CA ALA A 33 7.86 -7.06 7.16
C ALA A 33 8.20 -7.55 5.75
N SER A 34 9.49 -7.54 5.41
CA SER A 34 10.03 -8.06 4.15
C SER A 34 11.39 -8.73 4.40
N PRO A 35 11.73 -9.82 3.68
CA PRO A 35 13.08 -10.39 3.74
C PRO A 35 14.19 -9.45 3.24
N ASP A 36 13.84 -8.40 2.50
CA ASP A 36 14.80 -7.45 1.93
C ASP A 36 15.33 -6.46 2.97
N THR A 37 14.59 -6.24 4.07
CA THR A 37 14.92 -5.28 5.10
C THR A 37 14.87 -5.91 6.49
N THR A 38 15.47 -5.26 7.49
CA THR A 38 15.23 -5.59 8.90
C THR A 38 13.82 -5.17 9.32
N LEU A 39 13.30 -5.75 10.42
CA LEU A 39 12.00 -5.34 10.95
C LEU A 39 12.05 -3.88 11.39
N GLU A 40 11.05 -3.12 10.93
CA GLU A 40 10.83 -1.74 11.33
C GLU A 40 9.36 -1.53 11.67
N ALA A 41 9.09 -0.73 12.70
CA ALA A 41 7.74 -0.35 13.10
C ALA A 41 7.63 1.15 13.34
N ILE A 42 6.58 1.77 12.83
CA ILE A 42 6.16 3.10 13.24
C ILE A 42 5.10 2.91 14.31
N VAL A 43 5.31 3.53 15.48
CA VAL A 43 4.38 3.51 16.59
C VAL A 43 3.99 4.94 16.89
N ALA A 44 2.73 5.27 16.71
CA ALA A 44 2.22 6.63 16.78
C ALA A 44 0.94 6.70 17.61
N ARG A 45 0.61 7.88 18.10
CA ARG A 45 -0.72 8.14 18.67
C ARG A 45 -1.70 8.54 17.56
N THR A 46 -2.97 8.22 17.77
CA THR A 46 -4.02 8.71 16.89
C THR A 46 -4.28 10.20 17.12
N TYR A 47 -4.60 10.94 16.05
CA TYR A 47 -5.02 12.33 16.11
C TYR A 47 -6.41 12.50 15.50
N ARG A 48 -7.18 13.46 16.02
CA ARG A 48 -8.39 13.90 15.32
C ARG A 48 -8.00 14.65 14.04
N THR A 49 -8.67 14.33 12.96
CA THR A 49 -8.60 15.13 11.72
C THR A 49 -9.06 16.55 12.01
N GLY A 50 -8.23 17.56 11.68
CA GLY A 50 -8.54 18.98 11.87
C GLY A 50 -7.59 19.72 12.81
N VAL A 51 -6.65 19.05 13.47
CA VAL A 51 -5.70 19.68 14.41
C VAL A 51 -4.37 20.04 13.74
N VAL A 52 -4.13 19.62 12.50
CA VAL A 52 -2.87 19.91 11.78
C VAL A 52 -3.03 21.22 11.02
N GLY A 53 -2.35 22.28 11.48
CA GLY A 53 -2.26 23.55 10.76
C GLY A 53 -1.58 23.37 9.39
N THR A 54 -2.13 24.02 8.38
CA THR A 54 -1.83 23.82 6.95
C THR A 54 -0.67 24.68 6.41
N GLU A 55 0.23 25.19 7.25
CA GLU A 55 1.19 26.22 6.80
C GLU A 55 2.64 25.75 6.54
N GLU A 56 2.97 24.45 6.61
CA GLU A 56 4.35 23.99 6.42
C GLU A 56 4.56 23.14 5.19
N THR A 57 5.64 23.42 4.48
CA THR A 57 6.07 22.75 3.22
C THR A 57 6.54 21.30 3.39
N ASN A 58 6.60 20.77 4.64
CA ASN A 58 6.95 19.39 4.99
C ASN A 58 5.95 18.81 6.01
N VAL A 59 4.66 18.91 5.69
CA VAL A 59 3.56 18.49 6.58
C VAL A 59 3.72 17.02 7.02
N GLU A 60 4.13 16.14 6.12
CA GLU A 60 4.22 14.71 6.39
C GLU A 60 5.32 14.38 7.41
N GLU A 61 6.52 14.92 7.26
CA GLU A 61 7.66 14.67 8.18
C GLU A 61 7.41 15.31 9.55
N THR A 62 6.91 16.55 9.58
CA THR A 62 6.59 17.25 10.83
C THR A 62 5.47 16.53 11.58
N PHE A 63 4.43 16.06 10.85
CA PHE A 63 3.35 15.28 11.43
C PHE A 63 3.86 13.95 11.99
N LEU A 64 4.68 13.22 11.25
CA LEU A 64 5.24 11.94 11.69
C LEU A 64 6.07 12.12 12.98
N LYS A 65 6.93 13.14 13.04
CA LYS A 65 7.72 13.46 14.24
C LYS A 65 6.85 13.79 15.45
N ALA A 66 5.75 14.52 15.25
CA ALA A 66 4.82 14.90 16.32
C ALA A 66 3.94 13.73 16.79
N ALA A 67 3.59 12.82 15.86
CA ALA A 67 2.72 11.68 16.14
C ALA A 67 3.45 10.52 16.81
N THR A 68 4.74 10.32 16.51
CA THR A 68 5.51 9.16 16.95
C THR A 68 5.69 9.12 18.46
N LEU A 69 5.37 7.98 19.05
CA LEU A 69 5.55 7.69 20.48
C LEU A 69 6.98 7.21 20.74
N ARG A 70 7.92 8.13 20.72
CA ARG A 70 9.37 7.84 20.78
C ARG A 70 9.84 7.15 22.07
N PHE A 71 9.04 7.18 23.13
CA PHE A 71 9.36 6.57 24.43
C PHE A 71 8.61 5.25 24.63
N ALA A 72 7.82 4.80 23.65
CA ALA A 72 7.16 3.53 23.73
C ALA A 72 8.17 2.38 23.85
N THR A 73 7.85 1.39 24.63
CA THR A 73 8.54 0.10 24.60
C THR A 73 7.90 -0.73 23.51
N VAL A 74 8.65 -1.01 22.45
CA VAL A 74 8.21 -1.81 21.30
C VAL A 74 8.99 -3.11 21.29
N THR A 75 8.29 -4.24 21.30
CA THR A 75 8.93 -5.56 21.26
C THR A 75 8.39 -6.38 20.10
N TYR A 76 9.21 -7.28 19.61
CA TYR A 76 8.79 -8.30 18.65
C TYR A 76 9.24 -9.68 19.10
N SER A 77 8.55 -10.72 18.65
CA SER A 77 8.99 -12.11 18.77
C SER A 77 8.81 -12.83 17.45
N VAL A 78 9.63 -13.86 17.23
CA VAL A 78 9.59 -14.68 16.02
C VAL A 78 9.44 -16.15 16.42
N ASN A 79 8.47 -16.82 15.80
CA ASN A 79 8.23 -18.26 15.99
C ASN A 79 8.07 -18.67 17.47
N GLY A 80 7.45 -17.80 18.28
CA GLY A 80 7.22 -18.04 19.71
C GLY A 80 8.46 -17.89 20.59
N ALA A 81 9.56 -17.35 20.08
CA ALA A 81 10.72 -17.00 20.89
C ALA A 81 10.43 -15.88 21.90
N SER A 82 11.31 -15.69 22.87
CA SER A 82 11.20 -14.58 23.82
C SER A 82 11.16 -13.24 23.10
N PRO A 83 10.32 -12.29 23.56
CA PRO A 83 10.27 -10.96 22.99
C PRO A 83 11.62 -10.24 23.04
N VAL A 84 11.94 -9.52 21.98
CA VAL A 84 13.14 -8.68 21.83
C VAL A 84 12.70 -7.24 21.65
N GLU A 85 13.32 -6.32 22.38
CA GLU A 85 13.02 -4.90 22.28
C GLU A 85 13.63 -4.30 21.00
N MET A 86 12.85 -3.42 20.34
CA MET A 86 13.29 -2.65 19.17
C MET A 86 13.88 -1.32 19.62
N VAL A 87 14.88 -0.84 18.87
CA VAL A 87 15.55 0.42 19.17
C VAL A 87 14.91 1.56 18.38
N TYR A 88 14.62 2.67 19.07
CA TYR A 88 14.09 3.85 18.40
C TYR A 88 15.17 4.57 17.58
N ASP A 89 14.91 4.75 16.29
CA ASP A 89 15.70 5.55 15.35
C ASP A 89 15.05 6.94 15.22
N ALA A 90 15.69 7.94 15.83
CA ALA A 90 15.18 9.30 15.86
C ALA A 90 15.29 10.03 14.50
N GLU A 91 16.23 9.62 13.64
CA GLU A 91 16.40 10.20 12.31
C GLU A 91 15.22 9.85 11.39
N HIS A 92 14.72 8.60 11.50
CA HIS A 92 13.65 8.10 10.65
C HIS A 92 12.29 7.97 11.38
N CYS A 93 12.20 8.38 12.65
CA CYS A 93 10.97 8.31 13.46
C CYS A 93 10.34 6.91 13.51
N ARG A 94 11.16 5.85 13.67
CA ARG A 94 10.72 4.45 13.68
C ARG A 94 11.51 3.62 14.65
N PHE A 95 10.95 2.48 15.04
CA PHE A 95 11.62 1.45 15.84
C PHE A 95 12.24 0.42 14.89
N ARG A 96 13.48 -0.02 15.18
CA ARG A 96 14.26 -0.93 14.34
C ARG A 96 14.76 -2.12 15.14
N SER A 97 14.90 -3.25 14.47
CA SER A 97 15.60 -4.43 14.95
C SER A 97 16.67 -4.87 13.96
N ASP A 98 17.54 -5.78 14.38
CA ASP A 98 18.53 -6.40 13.48
C ASP A 98 17.99 -7.67 12.80
N TYR A 99 16.76 -8.07 13.11
CA TYR A 99 16.16 -9.28 12.55
C TYR A 99 15.68 -9.04 11.11
N ARG A 100 16.04 -9.95 10.20
CA ARG A 100 15.50 -10.03 8.84
C ARG A 100 14.46 -11.14 8.76
N PRO A 101 13.20 -10.83 8.44
CA PRO A 101 12.14 -11.81 8.28
C PRO A 101 12.46 -12.86 7.23
N LYS A 102 11.94 -14.06 7.42
CA LYS A 102 12.03 -15.17 6.47
C LYS A 102 10.64 -15.62 6.08
N ALA A 103 10.53 -16.25 4.93
CA ALA A 103 9.30 -16.90 4.49
C ALA A 103 8.80 -17.88 5.57
N GLY A 104 7.51 -17.77 5.93
CA GLY A 104 6.88 -18.63 6.93
C GLY A 104 7.11 -18.24 8.40
N ASP A 105 7.89 -17.19 8.69
CA ASP A 105 8.03 -16.72 10.07
C ASP A 105 6.69 -16.26 10.65
N VAL A 106 6.40 -16.67 11.86
CA VAL A 106 5.31 -16.13 12.69
C VAL A 106 5.87 -14.98 13.50
N ILE A 107 5.45 -13.76 13.22
CA ILE A 107 5.94 -12.54 13.87
C ILE A 107 4.83 -11.96 14.73
N ALA A 108 5.12 -11.69 16.00
CA ALA A 108 4.27 -10.91 16.86
C ALA A 108 4.98 -9.61 17.24
N VAL A 109 4.22 -8.52 17.31
CA VAL A 109 4.69 -7.20 17.73
C VAL A 109 3.78 -6.66 18.82
N SER A 110 4.35 -5.96 19.80
CA SER A 110 3.57 -5.23 20.81
C SER A 110 4.21 -3.89 21.11
N ALA A 111 3.36 -2.95 21.50
CA ALA A 111 3.81 -1.62 21.93
C ALA A 111 3.07 -1.20 23.20
N THR A 112 3.83 -0.60 24.12
CA THR A 112 3.33 -0.03 25.36
C THR A 112 3.90 1.36 25.58
N GLU A 113 3.08 2.29 26.03
CA GLU A 113 3.50 3.65 26.38
C GLU A 113 2.68 4.11 27.57
N GLN A 114 3.26 4.96 28.42
CA GLN A 114 2.56 5.51 29.57
C GLN A 114 1.30 6.27 29.12
N ASN A 115 0.18 6.03 29.80
CA ASN A 115 -1.14 6.62 29.53
C ASN A 115 -1.83 6.14 28.24
N PHE A 116 -1.34 5.06 27.62
CA PHE A 116 -1.99 4.41 26.48
C PHE A 116 -2.31 2.95 26.82
N PRO A 117 -3.43 2.42 26.31
CA PRO A 117 -3.64 0.96 26.31
C PRO A 117 -2.52 0.26 25.53
N SER A 118 -2.08 -0.89 26.04
CA SER A 118 -1.12 -1.73 25.31
C SER A 118 -1.75 -2.28 24.04
N VAL A 119 -0.97 -2.40 23.00
CA VAL A 119 -1.42 -2.90 21.70
C VAL A 119 -0.54 -4.04 21.23
N SER A 120 -1.13 -4.95 20.44
CA SER A 120 -0.39 -6.07 19.84
C SER A 120 -0.99 -6.48 18.51
N ALA A 121 -0.15 -7.11 17.68
CA ALA A 121 -0.56 -7.74 16.45
C ALA A 121 0.33 -8.94 16.15
N ASN A 122 -0.17 -9.90 15.37
CA ASN A 122 0.64 -11.00 14.86
C ASN A 122 0.26 -11.32 13.42
N PHE A 123 1.21 -11.90 12.70
CA PHE A 123 1.02 -12.36 11.32
C PHE A 123 2.03 -13.44 10.97
N THR A 124 1.73 -14.20 9.93
CA THR A 124 2.67 -15.20 9.37
C THR A 124 3.15 -14.70 8.01
N MET A 125 4.48 -14.61 7.83
CA MET A 125 5.07 -14.24 6.55
C MET A 125 4.60 -15.17 5.43
N PRO A 126 4.34 -14.67 4.22
CA PRO A 126 4.07 -15.54 3.07
C PRO A 126 5.17 -16.58 2.88
N THR A 127 4.80 -17.79 2.48
CA THR A 127 5.74 -18.91 2.31
C THR A 127 6.24 -19.07 0.87
N VAL A 128 5.46 -18.59 -0.10
CA VAL A 128 5.73 -18.74 -1.53
C VAL A 128 5.80 -17.37 -2.20
N ALA A 129 6.91 -17.12 -2.87
CA ALA A 129 7.04 -15.99 -3.78
C ALA A 129 6.49 -16.42 -5.16
N PRO A 130 5.51 -15.68 -5.73
CA PRO A 130 5.10 -15.91 -7.11
C PRO A 130 6.23 -15.49 -8.05
N THR A 131 6.08 -15.69 -9.35
CA THR A 131 7.05 -15.19 -10.34
C THR A 131 6.37 -14.29 -11.37
N VAL A 132 7.09 -13.32 -11.89
CA VAL A 132 6.65 -12.46 -12.99
C VAL A 132 7.71 -12.42 -14.09
N GLU A 133 7.26 -12.52 -15.34
CA GLU A 133 8.10 -12.44 -16.53
C GLU A 133 7.55 -11.30 -17.41
N ILE A 134 8.45 -10.48 -17.97
CA ILE A 134 8.10 -9.55 -19.04
C ILE A 134 8.17 -10.34 -20.35
N VAL A 135 7.02 -10.58 -20.97
CA VAL A 135 6.92 -11.38 -22.22
C VAL A 135 6.85 -10.54 -23.47
N GLY A 136 6.58 -9.23 -23.33
CA GLY A 136 6.57 -8.31 -24.46
C GLY A 136 6.47 -6.85 -24.00
N THR A 137 6.87 -5.96 -24.89
CA THR A 137 6.72 -4.50 -24.67
C THR A 137 6.30 -3.83 -25.97
N ARG A 138 5.47 -2.80 -25.85
CA ARG A 138 5.04 -1.95 -26.96
C ARG A 138 5.13 -0.49 -26.55
N LYS A 139 5.92 0.30 -27.28
CA LYS A 139 6.08 1.75 -27.05
C LYS A 139 5.34 2.53 -28.12
N TYR A 140 4.59 3.54 -27.73
CA TYR A 140 3.85 4.41 -28.65
C TYR A 140 3.67 5.82 -28.08
N GLN A 141 3.23 6.74 -28.93
CA GLN A 141 2.90 8.10 -28.54
C GLN A 141 1.38 8.22 -28.35
N GLN A 142 0.98 8.87 -27.27
CA GLN A 142 -0.42 9.14 -26.97
C GLN A 142 -0.61 10.64 -26.77
N ASN A 143 -1.64 11.20 -27.38
CA ASN A 143 -1.98 12.60 -27.19
C ASN A 143 -2.57 12.83 -25.80
N HIS A 144 -2.24 13.95 -25.18
CA HIS A 144 -2.78 14.39 -23.88
C HIS A 144 -4.28 14.76 -23.91
N LEU A 145 -5.00 14.47 -24.98
CA LEU A 145 -6.35 14.97 -25.23
C LEU A 145 -7.33 14.71 -24.05
N LEU A 146 -7.17 13.60 -23.35
CA LEU A 146 -8.05 13.26 -22.23
C LEU A 146 -7.66 13.98 -20.93
N ASP A 147 -6.37 14.15 -20.65
CA ASP A 147 -5.90 14.95 -19.52
C ASP A 147 -6.25 16.43 -19.72
N GLN A 148 -6.23 16.90 -20.98
CA GLN A 148 -6.59 18.27 -21.37
C GLN A 148 -8.07 18.56 -21.18
N LEU A 149 -8.95 17.59 -21.45
CA LEU A 149 -10.39 17.73 -21.18
C LEU A 149 -10.70 17.81 -19.68
N GLU A 150 -9.88 17.19 -18.83
CA GLU A 150 -10.07 17.23 -17.37
C GLU A 150 -9.49 18.51 -16.74
N THR A 151 -8.38 19.02 -17.25
CA THR A 151 -7.68 20.18 -16.67
C THR A 151 -7.98 21.51 -17.38
N GLY A 152 -8.60 21.46 -18.57
CA GLY A 152 -8.83 22.63 -19.41
C GLY A 152 -7.56 23.24 -20.03
N HIS A 153 -6.42 22.57 -19.89
CA HIS A 153 -5.12 23.03 -20.41
C HIS A 153 -4.76 22.24 -21.66
N PHE A 154 -4.80 22.88 -22.82
CA PHE A 154 -4.43 22.31 -24.13
C PHE A 154 -3.00 22.69 -24.46
N ASP A 155 -2.04 21.84 -24.15
CA ASP A 155 -0.63 22.06 -24.49
C ASP A 155 -0.19 21.36 -25.78
N GLY A 156 -1.07 20.57 -26.40
CA GLY A 156 -0.77 19.78 -27.60
C GLY A 156 0.31 18.71 -27.40
N GLY A 157 0.62 18.38 -26.16
CA GLY A 157 1.67 17.44 -25.81
C GLY A 157 1.33 15.98 -26.16
N GLN A 158 2.38 15.20 -26.33
CA GLN A 158 2.29 13.75 -26.46
C GLN A 158 3.10 13.08 -25.36
N ASP A 159 2.50 12.09 -24.69
CA ASP A 159 3.23 11.21 -23.78
C ASP A 159 3.78 9.99 -24.53
N THR A 160 4.95 9.57 -24.13
CA THR A 160 5.44 8.25 -24.49
C THR A 160 4.84 7.24 -23.52
N VAL A 161 4.05 6.33 -24.06
CA VAL A 161 3.37 5.28 -23.31
C VAL A 161 4.01 3.95 -23.63
N VAL A 162 4.10 3.09 -22.62
CA VAL A 162 4.62 1.73 -22.75
C VAL A 162 3.62 0.74 -22.20
N ASP A 163 3.17 -0.16 -23.07
CA ASP A 163 2.45 -1.36 -22.66
C ASP A 163 3.49 -2.47 -22.37
N ILE A 164 3.31 -3.16 -21.26
CA ILE A 164 4.18 -4.23 -20.82
C ILE A 164 3.30 -5.47 -20.63
N SER A 165 3.53 -6.48 -21.47
CA SER A 165 2.86 -7.77 -21.34
C SER A 165 3.60 -8.61 -20.31
N LEU A 166 2.88 -9.07 -19.32
CA LEU A 166 3.38 -9.82 -18.17
C LEU A 166 2.80 -11.22 -18.15
N ARG A 167 3.61 -12.18 -17.69
CA ARG A 167 3.16 -13.53 -17.33
C ARG A 167 3.48 -13.78 -15.87
N MET A 168 2.46 -13.97 -15.04
CA MET A 168 2.56 -14.27 -13.61
C MET A 168 2.31 -15.76 -13.39
N LYS A 169 3.13 -16.39 -12.52
CA LYS A 169 3.05 -17.81 -12.18
C LYS A 169 3.15 -17.99 -10.65
N GLY A 170 2.68 -19.14 -10.15
CA GLY A 170 2.74 -19.46 -8.72
C GLY A 170 1.72 -18.66 -7.90
N LEU A 171 0.60 -18.27 -8.53
CA LEU A 171 -0.52 -17.61 -7.85
C LEU A 171 -1.40 -18.68 -7.21
N GLU A 172 -1.35 -18.77 -5.89
CA GLU A 172 -2.22 -19.66 -5.11
C GLU A 172 -3.65 -19.08 -5.05
N PRO A 173 -4.72 -19.87 -5.24
CA PRO A 173 -6.09 -19.35 -5.18
C PRO A 173 -6.44 -18.66 -3.86
N SER A 174 -5.88 -19.11 -2.74
CA SER A 174 -6.06 -18.50 -1.41
C SER A 174 -5.06 -17.37 -1.11
N GLY A 175 -4.15 -17.06 -2.04
CA GLY A 175 -3.11 -16.06 -1.86
C GLY A 175 -3.60 -14.65 -2.17
N TYR A 176 -2.87 -13.68 -1.65
CA TYR A 176 -3.06 -12.25 -1.90
C TYR A 176 -1.78 -11.66 -2.47
N TYR A 177 -1.92 -10.79 -3.44
CA TYR A 177 -0.79 -10.31 -4.24
C TYR A 177 -0.82 -8.82 -4.49
N ARG A 178 0.38 -8.24 -4.71
CA ARG A 178 0.57 -6.89 -5.21
C ARG A 178 1.52 -6.91 -6.40
N LEU A 179 1.12 -6.26 -7.48
CA LEU A 179 2.00 -5.98 -8.61
C LEU A 179 2.54 -4.56 -8.48
N ASN A 180 3.85 -4.42 -8.40
CA ASN A 180 4.54 -3.13 -8.45
C ASN A 180 5.16 -2.95 -9.84
N VAL A 181 4.91 -1.80 -10.44
CA VAL A 181 5.54 -1.39 -11.70
C VAL A 181 6.11 0.00 -11.51
N ARG A 182 7.42 0.13 -11.62
CA ARG A 182 8.17 1.36 -11.38
C ARG A 182 8.84 1.83 -12.66
N SER A 183 8.63 3.07 -13.02
CA SER A 183 9.39 3.74 -14.06
C SER A 183 10.55 4.49 -13.42
N LEU A 184 11.77 4.11 -13.74
CA LEU A 184 13.01 4.71 -13.26
C LEU A 184 13.62 5.55 -14.37
N THR A 185 13.85 6.83 -14.10
CA THR A 185 14.55 7.72 -15.04
C THR A 185 15.90 8.08 -14.45
N GLU A 186 16.96 7.73 -15.19
CA GLU A 186 18.33 8.06 -14.80
C GLU A 186 18.57 9.57 -14.92
N LYS A 187 19.10 10.15 -13.87
CA LYS A 187 19.54 11.55 -13.79
C LYS A 187 20.94 11.63 -13.21
N VAL A 188 21.69 12.64 -13.61
CA VAL A 188 22.99 12.94 -12.98
C VAL A 188 22.83 14.18 -12.14
N VAL A 189 23.03 14.04 -10.82
CA VAL A 189 23.00 15.12 -9.85
C VAL A 189 24.35 15.13 -9.13
N ASP A 190 25.05 16.25 -9.18
CA ASP A 190 26.40 16.43 -8.58
C ASP A 190 27.41 15.34 -9.00
N GLY A 191 27.35 14.91 -10.27
CA GLY A 191 28.24 13.88 -10.81
C GLY A 191 27.89 12.44 -10.38
N LYS A 192 26.79 12.24 -9.64
CA LYS A 192 26.29 10.92 -9.23
C LYS A 192 25.06 10.55 -10.04
N THR A 193 24.99 9.29 -10.46
CA THR A 193 23.78 8.74 -11.05
C THR A 193 22.73 8.52 -9.96
N VAL A 194 21.57 9.12 -10.14
CA VAL A 194 20.37 8.94 -9.31
C VAL A 194 19.21 8.55 -10.18
N TYR A 195 18.21 7.88 -9.62
CA TYR A 195 17.00 7.51 -10.34
C TYR A 195 15.80 8.26 -9.77
N ASP A 196 15.07 8.93 -10.64
CA ASP A 196 13.74 9.44 -10.34
C ASP A 196 12.72 8.33 -10.56
N THR A 197 11.96 8.00 -9.54
CA THR A 197 11.03 6.87 -9.54
C THR A 197 9.61 7.36 -9.69
N ASN A 198 8.86 6.74 -10.59
CA ASN A 198 7.43 6.95 -10.74
C ASN A 198 6.71 5.58 -10.68
N ASP A 199 5.93 5.38 -9.63
CA ASP A 199 5.17 4.14 -9.40
C ASP A 199 3.78 4.17 -10.07
N CYS A 200 3.56 5.07 -11.02
CA CYS A 200 2.27 5.25 -11.68
C CYS A 200 2.13 4.35 -12.90
N TYR A 201 1.20 3.41 -12.83
CA TYR A 201 0.78 2.56 -13.94
C TYR A 201 -0.71 2.26 -13.84
N HIS A 202 -1.30 1.72 -14.88
CA HIS A 202 -2.67 1.21 -14.86
C HIS A 202 -2.83 -0.05 -15.71
N SER A 203 -3.95 -0.72 -15.58
CA SER A 203 -4.34 -1.84 -16.42
C SER A 203 -5.86 -1.89 -16.55
N TYR A 204 -6.33 -2.23 -17.73
CA TYR A 204 -7.74 -2.54 -17.98
C TYR A 204 -8.08 -4.02 -17.81
N ASP A 205 -7.09 -4.81 -17.39
CA ASP A 205 -7.28 -6.23 -17.14
C ASP A 205 -8.25 -6.43 -15.95
N PRO A 206 -9.24 -7.36 -16.05
CA PRO A 206 -10.19 -7.63 -14.99
C PRO A 206 -9.57 -7.95 -13.63
N LEU A 207 -8.35 -8.52 -13.60
CA LEU A 207 -7.62 -8.82 -12.39
C LEU A 207 -7.41 -7.59 -11.49
N PHE A 208 -7.19 -6.43 -12.11
CA PHE A 208 -6.88 -5.17 -11.43
C PHE A 208 -8.09 -4.23 -11.32
N GLN A 209 -9.28 -4.68 -11.75
CA GLN A 209 -10.47 -3.85 -11.66
C GLN A 209 -11.18 -4.05 -10.32
N ASP A 210 -11.55 -2.95 -9.69
CA ASP A 210 -12.38 -2.97 -8.50
C ASP A 210 -13.43 -1.85 -8.61
N ILE A 211 -14.68 -2.22 -8.81
CA ILE A 211 -15.79 -1.29 -9.00
C ILE A 211 -15.95 -0.31 -7.84
N ARG A 212 -15.50 -0.68 -6.63
CA ARG A 212 -15.54 0.21 -5.46
C ARG A 212 -14.58 1.39 -5.59
N LEU A 213 -13.56 1.29 -6.47
CA LEU A 213 -12.64 2.37 -6.80
C LEU A 213 -13.19 3.25 -7.93
N SER A 214 -14.35 2.90 -8.53
CA SER A 214 -14.96 3.63 -9.62
C SER A 214 -15.40 5.02 -9.19
N LYS A 215 -14.91 6.04 -9.91
CA LYS A 215 -15.37 7.42 -9.72
C LYS A 215 -16.40 7.76 -10.79
N PRO A 216 -17.56 8.34 -10.45
CA PRO A 216 -18.59 8.67 -11.42
C PRO A 216 -18.16 9.67 -12.51
N ARG A 217 -17.08 10.41 -12.31
CA ARG A 217 -16.77 11.59 -13.12
C ARG A 217 -15.37 11.75 -13.69
N LYS A 218 -14.35 10.95 -13.35
CA LYS A 218 -12.99 11.26 -13.83
C LYS A 218 -12.14 10.06 -14.17
N GLY A 219 -11.64 10.06 -15.39
CA GLY A 219 -10.35 9.67 -15.91
C GLY A 219 -9.92 8.21 -15.87
N TRP A 220 -8.80 8.03 -16.39
CA TRP A 220 -8.06 6.87 -16.81
C TRP A 220 -7.83 5.76 -15.77
N TYR A 221 -7.97 6.04 -14.48
CA TYR A 221 -7.62 5.16 -13.37
C TYR A 221 -8.85 4.71 -12.57
N LYS A 222 -10.02 4.69 -13.22
CA LYS A 222 -11.21 4.12 -12.61
C LYS A 222 -10.97 2.66 -12.35
N ASP A 223 -11.43 2.21 -11.19
CA ASP A 223 -11.50 0.80 -10.83
C ASP A 223 -10.16 0.07 -10.67
N PHE A 224 -9.03 0.76 -10.88
CA PHE A 224 -7.71 0.14 -10.80
C PHE A 224 -7.25 -0.12 -9.37
N SER A 225 -6.80 -1.36 -9.12
CA SER A 225 -6.18 -1.78 -7.87
C SER A 225 -4.92 -2.58 -8.16
N ASN A 226 -3.77 -2.17 -7.62
CA ASN A 226 -2.52 -2.93 -7.77
C ASN A 226 -2.43 -4.15 -6.83
N VAL A 227 -3.43 -4.36 -5.96
CA VAL A 227 -3.54 -5.55 -5.11
C VAL A 227 -4.75 -6.38 -5.53
N PHE A 228 -4.59 -7.71 -5.57
CA PHE A 228 -5.59 -8.65 -6.04
C PHE A 228 -5.53 -9.98 -5.28
N ALA A 229 -6.64 -10.73 -5.30
CA ALA A 229 -6.70 -12.07 -4.74
C ALA A 229 -6.40 -13.12 -5.81
N GLY A 230 -5.73 -14.20 -5.44
CA GLY A 230 -5.34 -15.27 -6.34
C GLY A 230 -6.51 -16.01 -6.97
N THR A 231 -7.69 -16.02 -6.32
CA THR A 231 -8.94 -16.57 -6.88
C THR A 231 -9.31 -15.92 -8.22
N ALA A 232 -8.97 -14.65 -8.42
CA ALA A 232 -9.26 -13.94 -9.66
C ALA A 232 -8.32 -14.35 -10.82
N ALA A 233 -7.17 -14.94 -10.53
CA ALA A 233 -6.13 -15.28 -11.52
C ALA A 233 -6.18 -16.70 -12.07
N GLY A 234 -7.07 -17.56 -11.58
CA GLY A 234 -7.35 -18.89 -12.17
C GLY A 234 -6.25 -19.96 -12.09
N GLY A 235 -5.20 -19.78 -11.30
CA GLY A 235 -4.32 -20.87 -10.84
C GLY A 235 -2.99 -21.11 -11.59
N SER A 236 -2.94 -21.51 -12.86
CA SER A 236 -1.72 -22.08 -13.48
C SER A 236 -0.75 -21.07 -14.13
N GLY A 237 -1.14 -19.83 -14.21
CA GLY A 237 -0.42 -18.75 -14.87
C GLY A 237 -1.41 -17.74 -15.41
N TYR A 238 -1.09 -16.48 -15.29
CA TYR A 238 -1.95 -15.37 -15.71
C TYR A 238 -1.18 -14.42 -16.61
N GLU A 239 -1.73 -14.10 -17.76
CA GLU A 239 -1.15 -13.10 -18.65
C GLU A 239 -2.00 -11.82 -18.63
N CYS A 240 -1.34 -10.69 -18.44
CA CYS A 240 -1.98 -9.38 -18.43
C CYS A 240 -1.09 -8.34 -19.09
N THR A 241 -1.67 -7.18 -19.38
CA THR A 241 -0.92 -6.02 -19.85
C THR A 241 -1.11 -4.88 -18.85
N VAL A 242 0.01 -4.25 -18.49
CA VAL A 242 0.04 -3.02 -17.71
C VAL A 242 0.60 -1.90 -18.58
N THR A 243 0.16 -0.67 -18.33
CA THR A 243 0.54 0.50 -19.08
C THR A 243 1.15 1.53 -18.16
N THR A 244 2.32 2.06 -18.51
CA THR A 244 2.97 3.15 -17.80
C THR A 244 3.35 4.27 -18.76
N ARG A 245 3.52 5.48 -18.22
CA ARG A 245 3.93 6.65 -18.98
C ARG A 245 5.40 6.97 -18.69
N LEU A 246 6.15 7.26 -19.71
CA LEU A 246 7.50 7.80 -19.59
C LEU A 246 7.41 9.33 -19.69
N ARG A 247 7.87 10.04 -18.66
CA ARG A 247 7.80 11.51 -18.61
C ARG A 247 8.54 12.13 -19.81
N LYS A 248 7.95 13.20 -20.37
CA LYS A 248 8.56 14.00 -21.43
C LYS A 248 9.71 14.82 -20.84
N GLY A 249 10.83 14.90 -21.56
CA GLY A 249 11.96 15.77 -21.19
C GLY A 249 13.12 15.09 -20.45
N ASP A 250 12.98 13.84 -20.06
CA ASP A 250 14.06 13.11 -19.40
C ASP A 250 15.08 12.61 -20.45
N VAL A 251 16.32 13.08 -20.34
CA VAL A 251 17.41 12.80 -21.32
C VAL A 251 18.14 11.49 -20.99
N GLY A 252 17.86 10.89 -19.84
CA GLY A 252 18.57 9.70 -19.35
C GLY A 252 17.94 8.39 -19.79
N LYS A 253 18.61 7.30 -19.43
CA LYS A 253 18.11 5.94 -19.57
C LYS A 253 16.84 5.75 -18.76
N ARG A 254 15.83 5.15 -19.38
CA ARG A 254 14.54 4.84 -18.75
C ARG A 254 14.43 3.34 -18.59
N ILE A 255 14.10 2.94 -17.38
CA ILE A 255 13.96 1.51 -17.01
C ILE A 255 12.58 1.35 -16.42
N VAL A 256 11.87 0.31 -16.82
CA VAL A 256 10.67 -0.12 -16.12
C VAL A 256 11.00 -1.40 -15.36
N GLU A 257 10.82 -1.36 -14.04
CA GLU A 257 10.94 -2.51 -13.16
C GLU A 257 9.56 -3.06 -12.83
N VAL A 258 9.46 -4.37 -12.78
CA VAL A 258 8.25 -5.10 -12.38
C VAL A 258 8.61 -6.06 -11.26
N GLU A 259 7.81 -6.04 -10.21
CA GLU A 259 7.91 -6.93 -9.05
C GLU A 259 6.52 -7.43 -8.67
N LEU A 260 6.39 -8.73 -8.45
CA LEU A 260 5.17 -9.34 -7.95
C LEU A 260 5.41 -9.81 -6.51
N GLN A 261 4.53 -9.46 -5.60
CA GLN A 261 4.67 -9.73 -4.18
C GLN A 261 3.49 -10.54 -3.66
N SER A 262 3.76 -11.61 -2.89
CA SER A 262 2.76 -12.21 -2.00
C SER A 262 2.58 -11.33 -0.77
N LEU A 263 1.35 -11.21 -0.31
CA LEU A 263 0.98 -10.41 0.87
C LEU A 263 0.34 -11.32 1.93
N THR A 264 0.46 -10.94 3.18
CA THR A 264 -0.47 -11.45 4.21
C THR A 264 -1.89 -10.94 3.93
N GLU A 265 -2.89 -11.70 4.36
CA GLU A 265 -4.30 -11.35 4.17
C GLU A 265 -4.64 -9.97 4.73
N ASP A 266 -4.25 -9.70 5.98
CA ASP A 266 -4.50 -8.41 6.63
C ASP A 266 -3.84 -7.24 5.88
N LEU A 267 -2.60 -7.42 5.39
CA LEU A 267 -1.92 -6.39 4.60
C LEU A 267 -2.66 -6.12 3.27
N TYR A 268 -3.20 -7.15 2.64
CA TYR A 268 -4.03 -6.99 1.45
C TYR A 268 -5.29 -6.16 1.75
N TYR A 269 -6.05 -6.52 2.79
CA TYR A 269 -7.26 -5.77 3.15
C TYR A 269 -6.94 -4.34 3.60
N TYR A 270 -5.85 -4.15 4.32
CA TYR A 270 -5.38 -2.81 4.67
C TYR A 270 -5.10 -1.95 3.42
N LEU A 271 -4.29 -2.45 2.49
CA LEU A 271 -3.97 -1.73 1.25
C LEU A 271 -5.22 -1.42 0.42
N LYS A 272 -6.15 -2.37 0.32
CA LYS A 272 -7.45 -2.16 -0.34
C LYS A 272 -8.26 -1.06 0.34
N SER A 273 -8.37 -1.10 1.66
CA SER A 273 -9.15 -0.12 2.41
C SER A 273 -8.52 1.29 2.35
N VAL A 274 -7.18 1.40 2.33
CA VAL A 274 -6.49 2.67 2.13
C VAL A 274 -6.79 3.27 0.75
N MET A 275 -6.77 2.45 -0.31
CA MET A 275 -7.16 2.89 -1.65
C MET A 275 -8.60 3.40 -1.69
N LEU A 276 -9.54 2.67 -1.09
CA LEU A 276 -10.93 3.08 -1.00
C LEU A 276 -11.09 4.38 -0.20
N TYR A 277 -10.36 4.51 0.90
CA TYR A 277 -10.37 5.72 1.71
C TYR A 277 -9.84 6.94 0.94
N GLN A 278 -8.79 6.77 0.13
CA GLN A 278 -8.30 7.85 -0.74
C GLN A 278 -9.33 8.28 -1.78
N VAL A 279 -10.08 7.34 -2.35
CA VAL A 279 -11.21 7.65 -3.24
C VAL A 279 -12.32 8.37 -2.46
N TYR A 280 -12.65 7.92 -1.25
CA TYR A 280 -13.62 8.56 -0.37
C TYR A 280 -13.24 10.02 -0.09
N LEU A 281 -12.00 10.30 0.31
CA LEU A 281 -11.54 11.68 0.58
C LEU A 281 -11.69 12.61 -0.62
N GLN A 282 -11.55 12.10 -1.83
CA GLN A 282 -11.71 12.88 -3.06
C GLN A 282 -13.18 13.10 -3.45
N THR A 283 -14.10 12.31 -2.89
CA THR A 283 -15.54 12.33 -3.22
C THR A 283 -16.43 12.70 -2.03
N MET A 284 -15.86 13.01 -0.86
CA MET A 284 -16.62 13.25 0.39
C MET A 284 -17.59 14.44 0.33
N ASN A 285 -17.46 15.31 -0.67
CA ASN A 285 -18.42 16.38 -0.93
C ASN A 285 -19.65 15.93 -1.76
N ASP A 286 -19.64 14.68 -2.26
CA ASP A 286 -20.75 14.10 -2.98
C ASP A 286 -21.68 13.42 -1.97
N ALA A 287 -22.95 13.82 -1.92
CA ALA A 287 -23.95 13.40 -0.93
C ALA A 287 -24.28 11.90 -0.85
N GLN A 288 -23.57 11.06 -1.60
CA GLN A 288 -23.78 9.61 -1.69
C GLN A 288 -22.54 8.79 -1.36
N THR A 289 -21.52 9.39 -0.74
CA THR A 289 -20.27 8.67 -0.46
C THR A 289 -20.33 8.02 0.91
N GLU A 290 -20.26 6.70 0.96
CA GLU A 290 -20.20 5.93 2.21
C GLU A 290 -18.82 6.10 2.86
N ALA A 291 -18.79 6.23 4.19
CA ALA A 291 -17.55 6.27 4.95
C ALA A 291 -16.80 4.93 4.82
N VAL A 292 -15.52 5.00 4.56
CA VAL A 292 -14.64 3.83 4.42
C VAL A 292 -13.87 3.62 5.71
N GLN A 293 -14.04 2.45 6.32
CA GLN A 293 -13.22 2.04 7.45
C GLN A 293 -11.91 1.41 6.94
N ILE A 294 -10.76 1.92 7.42
CA ILE A 294 -9.46 1.31 7.13
C ILE A 294 -9.33 0.02 7.95
N HIS A 295 -8.96 -1.08 7.28
CA HIS A 295 -8.73 -2.36 7.93
C HIS A 295 -7.58 -2.28 8.95
N SER A 296 -7.74 -2.95 10.08
CA SER A 296 -6.74 -3.03 11.14
C SER A 296 -6.72 -4.43 11.75
N ASN A 297 -5.53 -4.97 11.98
CA ASN A 297 -5.31 -6.21 12.72
C ASN A 297 -4.58 -5.97 14.06
N VAL A 298 -4.57 -4.75 14.56
CA VAL A 298 -3.94 -4.38 15.83
C VAL A 298 -4.96 -4.46 16.96
N ASP A 299 -4.75 -5.40 17.88
CA ASP A 299 -5.56 -5.53 19.07
C ASP A 299 -5.30 -4.41 20.06
N GLY A 300 -6.37 -3.81 20.58
CA GLY A 300 -6.32 -2.69 21.52
C GLY A 300 -5.97 -1.33 20.90
N GLY A 301 -5.74 -1.29 19.57
CA GLY A 301 -5.32 -0.10 18.84
C GLY A 301 -5.74 -0.09 17.39
N PHE A 302 -4.95 0.61 16.56
CA PHE A 302 -5.16 0.72 15.12
C PHE A 302 -3.90 0.39 14.33
N GLY A 303 -4.06 0.18 13.02
CA GLY A 303 -2.98 0.05 12.08
C GLY A 303 -2.83 -1.33 11.50
N ILE A 304 -1.62 -1.65 11.08
CA ILE A 304 -1.32 -2.89 10.38
C ILE A 304 0.01 -3.47 10.81
N ALA A 305 0.02 -4.76 11.08
CA ALA A 305 1.21 -5.58 11.09
C ALA A 305 1.03 -6.69 10.05
N GLY A 306 1.90 -6.74 9.05
CA GLY A 306 1.79 -7.71 7.98
C GLY A 306 3.12 -7.94 7.28
N GLY A 307 3.15 -8.93 6.40
CA GLY A 307 4.34 -9.32 5.69
C GLY A 307 4.13 -9.38 4.18
N LEU A 308 5.20 -9.17 3.47
CA LEU A 308 5.27 -9.37 2.03
C LEU A 308 6.50 -10.18 1.65
N LEU A 309 6.38 -10.94 0.56
CA LEU A 309 7.47 -11.69 -0.04
C LEU A 309 7.51 -11.37 -1.52
N GLY A 310 8.52 -10.60 -1.94
CA GLY A 310 8.70 -10.16 -3.32
C GLY A 310 9.40 -11.18 -4.20
N THR A 311 9.16 -11.09 -5.50
CA THR A 311 9.95 -11.78 -6.52
C THR A 311 11.25 -11.05 -6.80
N GLU A 312 12.14 -11.73 -7.53
CA GLU A 312 13.22 -11.02 -8.22
C GLU A 312 12.62 -9.97 -9.18
N LYS A 313 13.08 -8.74 -9.09
CA LYS A 313 12.67 -7.66 -9.97
C LYS A 313 13.06 -7.94 -11.42
N ARG A 314 12.12 -7.73 -12.32
CA ARG A 314 12.35 -7.79 -13.77
C ARG A 314 12.40 -6.39 -14.32
N ALA A 315 13.36 -6.13 -15.20
CA ALA A 315 13.55 -4.78 -15.74
C ALA A 315 13.71 -4.80 -17.26
N VAL A 316 13.19 -3.76 -17.90
CA VAL A 316 13.36 -3.49 -19.31
C VAL A 316 13.75 -2.03 -19.51
N ALA A 317 14.73 -1.76 -20.38
CA ALA A 317 15.18 -0.41 -20.70
C ALA A 317 14.53 0.10 -22.01
N PHE A 318 14.29 1.44 -22.10
CA PHE A 318 13.67 2.14 -23.23
C PHE A 318 14.48 3.33 -23.70
#